data_4c4d1bc1e12ba6ebcdca09662d6a2b45
#
_entry.id   4c4d1bc1e12ba6ebcdca09662d6a2b45
#
_cell.length_a   1.000
_cell.length_b   1.000
_cell.length_c   1.000
_cell.angle_alpha   90.00
_cell.angle_beta   90.00
_cell.angle_gamma   90.00
#
_symmetry.space_group_name_H-M   'P 1'
#
loop_
_entity.id
_entity.type
_entity.pdbx_description
1 polymer ?
#
loop_
_entity_poly.entity_id
_entity_poly.type
_entity_poly.pdbx_seq_one_letter_code
_entity_poly.pdbx_strand_id
1 'polypeptide(L)'
;MAVLGPLESALSVSKQAVTPVTGTTRIEQKERTRQRICEGALSLIGQGRSFTSLSLREITREAGIVPAAFYRHFSDMDQLGLALVEMGGVTLRRLLREARRDGIPPTDMLRGSVLIYKRFVEERSLVFRFIAGERGGGSQVLRNAIRTE
;
A
#
# COMPACT_ATOMS: atom_id res chain seq x y z
N MET A 1 -25.10 66.72 -1.67
CA MET A 1 -26.31 65.94 -1.31
C MET A 1 -26.22 64.61 -1.97
N ALA A 2 -26.18 63.60 -1.17
CA ALA A 2 -25.94 62.21 -1.55
C ALA A 2 -27.07 61.60 -2.37
N VAL A 3 -26.70 60.77 -3.36
CA VAL A 3 -27.58 59.71 -3.85
C VAL A 3 -26.76 58.44 -3.95
N LEU A 4 -26.95 57.62 -2.94
CA LEU A 4 -26.55 56.22 -2.94
C LEU A 4 -27.50 55.44 -3.84
N GLY A 5 -27.00 54.86 -4.90
CA GLY A 5 -27.69 53.84 -5.69
C GLY A 5 -27.31 52.45 -5.22
N PRO A 6 -28.17 51.46 -5.31
CA PRO A 6 -28.00 50.16 -4.65
C PRO A 6 -27.14 49.20 -5.44
N LEU A 7 -26.10 48.72 -4.81
CA LEU A 7 -25.30 47.56 -5.23
C LEU A 7 -25.89 46.31 -4.57
N GLU A 8 -27.04 45.89 -5.04
CA GLU A 8 -27.61 44.58 -4.69
C GLU A 8 -28.04 43.85 -5.93
N SER A 9 -27.11 43.23 -6.62
CA SER A 9 -27.48 42.20 -7.60
C SER A 9 -26.24 41.51 -8.17
N ALA A 10 -25.55 40.75 -7.39
CA ALA A 10 -24.58 39.75 -7.94
C ALA A 10 -24.11 38.77 -6.88
N LEU A 11 -24.98 38.15 -6.11
CA LEU A 11 -24.62 36.96 -5.32
C LEU A 11 -25.66 35.85 -5.55
N SER A 12 -25.87 35.51 -6.82
CA SER A 12 -26.41 34.23 -7.17
C SER A 12 -25.24 33.28 -7.42
N VAL A 13 -24.59 32.89 -6.34
CA VAL A 13 -23.67 31.73 -6.39
C VAL A 13 -24.55 30.52 -6.61
N SER A 14 -24.55 30.03 -7.82
CA SER A 14 -25.00 28.68 -8.19
C SER A 14 -24.39 27.68 -7.24
N LYS A 15 -25.23 27.21 -6.31
CA LYS A 15 -25.00 26.05 -5.51
C LYS A 15 -25.02 24.84 -6.47
N GLN A 16 -23.92 24.64 -7.19
CA GLN A 16 -23.72 23.38 -7.91
C GLN A 16 -23.65 22.30 -6.83
N ALA A 17 -24.72 21.54 -6.78
CA ALA A 17 -24.79 20.32 -6.02
C ALA A 17 -23.65 19.44 -6.51
N VAL A 18 -22.65 19.26 -5.66
CA VAL A 18 -21.66 18.19 -5.79
C VAL A 18 -22.47 16.91 -5.63
N THR A 19 -22.85 16.33 -6.75
CA THR A 19 -23.38 14.97 -6.77
C THR A 19 -22.30 14.08 -6.20
N PRO A 20 -22.55 13.31 -5.13
CA PRO A 20 -21.61 12.30 -4.69
C PRO A 20 -21.50 11.29 -5.84
N VAL A 21 -20.30 11.10 -6.39
CA VAL A 21 -19.99 10.02 -7.32
C VAL A 21 -20.04 8.72 -6.53
N THR A 22 -21.24 8.22 -6.32
CA THR A 22 -21.54 6.95 -5.67
C THR A 22 -21.53 5.89 -6.75
N GLY A 23 -20.34 5.40 -7.04
CA GLY A 23 -20.17 4.31 -7.97
C GLY A 23 -18.72 3.88 -8.00
N THR A 24 -18.23 3.30 -6.90
CA THR A 24 -16.97 2.54 -6.94
C THR A 24 -17.10 1.53 -8.07
N THR A 25 -16.26 1.65 -9.10
CA THR A 25 -16.30 0.72 -10.22
C THR A 25 -16.02 -0.71 -9.72
N ARG A 26 -16.49 -1.72 -10.48
CA ARG A 26 -16.22 -3.13 -10.15
C ARG A 26 -14.72 -3.40 -10.03
N ILE A 27 -13.91 -2.70 -10.81
CA ILE A 27 -12.44 -2.78 -10.78
C ILE A 27 -11.90 -2.23 -9.46
N GLU A 28 -12.35 -1.04 -9.05
CA GLU A 28 -11.95 -0.43 -7.79
C GLU A 28 -12.36 -1.27 -6.58
N GLN A 29 -13.54 -1.86 -6.60
CA GLN A 29 -14.00 -2.77 -5.56
C GLN A 29 -13.15 -4.03 -5.48
N LYS A 30 -12.74 -4.59 -6.63
CA LYS A 30 -11.85 -5.74 -6.70
C LYS A 30 -10.48 -5.39 -6.10
N GLU A 31 -9.90 -4.25 -6.47
CA GLU A 31 -8.61 -3.80 -5.97
C GLU A 31 -8.65 -3.50 -4.46
N ARG A 32 -9.71 -2.85 -3.99
CA ARG A 32 -9.92 -2.59 -2.56
C ARG A 32 -10.00 -3.89 -1.74
N THR A 33 -10.67 -4.92 -2.26
CA THR A 33 -10.71 -6.22 -1.57
C THR A 33 -9.35 -6.91 -1.57
N ARG A 34 -8.61 -6.85 -2.69
CA ARG A 34 -7.24 -7.36 -2.77
C ARG A 34 -6.33 -6.68 -1.75
N GLN A 35 -6.41 -5.37 -1.64
CA GLN A 35 -5.67 -4.57 -0.67
C GLN A 35 -6.00 -4.98 0.78
N ARG A 36 -7.28 -5.17 1.12
CA ARG A 36 -7.71 -5.64 2.46
C ARG A 36 -7.13 -7.00 2.83
N ILE A 37 -6.99 -7.91 1.87
CA ILE A 37 -6.37 -9.22 2.10
C ILE A 37 -4.88 -9.04 2.44
N CYS A 38 -4.16 -8.22 1.69
CA CYS A 38 -2.76 -7.89 1.97
C CYS A 38 -2.58 -7.25 3.35
N GLU A 39 -3.43 -6.27 3.68
CA GLU A 39 -3.41 -5.59 4.98
C GLU A 39 -3.73 -6.55 6.13
N GLY A 40 -4.69 -7.47 5.95
CA GLY A 40 -5.00 -8.51 6.95
C GLY A 40 -3.81 -9.42 7.24
N ALA A 41 -3.08 -9.85 6.21
CA ALA A 41 -1.86 -10.63 6.40
C ALA A 41 -0.77 -9.80 7.12
N LEU A 42 -0.56 -8.56 6.73
CA LEU A 42 0.42 -7.66 7.37
C LEU A 42 0.04 -7.34 8.82
N SER A 43 -1.24 -7.19 9.14
CA SER A 43 -1.72 -7.01 10.52
C SER A 43 -1.33 -8.17 11.42
N LEU A 44 -1.55 -9.41 10.97
CA LEU A 44 -1.17 -10.61 11.70
C LEU A 44 0.35 -10.74 11.87
N ILE A 45 1.14 -10.37 10.86
CA ILE A 45 2.61 -10.28 10.95
C ILE A 45 3.02 -9.21 11.97
N GLY A 46 2.32 -8.10 11.99
CA GLY A 46 2.51 -7.03 12.99
C GLY A 46 2.33 -7.51 14.42
N GLN A 47 1.44 -8.48 14.64
CA GLN A 47 1.22 -9.15 15.92
C GLN A 47 2.30 -10.20 16.28
N GLY A 48 3.36 -10.30 15.50
CA GLY A 48 4.50 -11.21 15.76
C GLY A 48 4.40 -12.58 15.09
N ARG A 49 3.40 -12.81 14.22
CA ARG A 49 3.24 -14.07 13.49
C ARG A 49 4.19 -14.12 12.29
N SER A 50 4.73 -15.29 11.97
CA SER A 50 5.41 -15.50 10.69
C SER A 50 4.38 -15.75 9.58
N PHE A 51 4.65 -15.30 8.37
CA PHE A 51 3.74 -15.49 7.23
C PHE A 51 3.44 -16.98 6.99
N THR A 52 4.45 -17.84 7.09
CA THR A 52 4.31 -19.29 6.93
C THR A 52 3.42 -19.95 7.98
N SER A 53 3.21 -19.32 9.14
CA SER A 53 2.32 -19.80 10.19
C SER A 53 0.86 -19.36 10.01
N LEU A 54 0.59 -18.47 9.04
CA LEU A 54 -0.76 -17.96 8.80
C LEU A 54 -1.57 -18.91 7.95
N SER A 55 -2.84 -19.09 8.34
CA SER A 55 -3.80 -19.78 7.51
C SER A 55 -4.66 -18.79 6.71
N LEU A 56 -5.17 -19.25 5.58
CA LEU A 56 -6.12 -18.50 4.75
C LEU A 56 -7.33 -18.02 5.57
N ARG A 57 -7.84 -18.87 6.49
CA ARG A 57 -8.99 -18.52 7.34
C ARG A 57 -8.69 -17.34 8.28
N GLU A 58 -7.50 -17.31 8.87
CA GLU A 58 -7.09 -16.22 9.75
C GLU A 58 -6.99 -14.90 8.95
N ILE A 59 -6.36 -14.94 7.79
CA ILE A 59 -6.20 -13.76 6.92
C ILE A 59 -7.56 -13.24 6.45
N THR A 60 -8.45 -14.12 5.98
CA THR A 60 -9.78 -13.70 5.50
C THR A 60 -10.65 -13.15 6.62
N ARG A 61 -10.55 -13.71 7.82
CA ARG A 61 -11.21 -13.17 9.02
C ARG A 61 -10.69 -11.78 9.38
N GLU A 62 -9.38 -11.60 9.38
CA GLU A 62 -8.74 -10.30 9.63
C GLU A 62 -9.13 -9.26 8.56
N ALA A 63 -9.17 -9.67 7.29
CA ALA A 63 -9.60 -8.84 6.17
C ALA A 63 -11.13 -8.58 6.15
N GLY A 64 -11.92 -9.25 6.99
CA GLY A 64 -13.38 -9.13 7.03
C GLY A 64 -14.06 -9.62 5.74
N ILE A 65 -13.57 -10.72 5.16
CA ILE A 65 -14.14 -11.34 3.95
C ILE A 65 -14.40 -12.84 4.20
N VAL A 66 -15.25 -13.43 3.38
CA VAL A 66 -15.44 -14.89 3.39
C VAL A 66 -14.28 -15.60 2.68
N PRO A 67 -13.88 -16.80 3.13
CA PRO A 67 -12.76 -17.55 2.52
C PRO A 67 -12.88 -17.74 1.01
N ALA A 68 -14.08 -17.97 0.49
CA ALA A 68 -14.32 -18.12 -0.96
C ALA A 68 -13.95 -16.85 -1.77
N ALA A 69 -14.03 -15.67 -1.16
CA ALA A 69 -13.65 -14.41 -1.82
C ALA A 69 -12.14 -14.30 -2.03
N PHE A 70 -11.32 -14.95 -1.20
CA PHE A 70 -9.87 -14.96 -1.34
C PHE A 70 -9.44 -15.47 -2.72
N TYR A 71 -10.00 -16.60 -3.16
CA TYR A 71 -9.63 -17.25 -4.42
C TYR A 71 -9.98 -16.45 -5.69
N ARG A 72 -10.75 -15.37 -5.57
CA ARG A 72 -10.98 -14.39 -6.64
C ARG A 72 -9.80 -13.44 -6.85
N HIS A 73 -8.86 -13.38 -5.89
CA HIS A 73 -7.74 -12.45 -5.85
C HIS A 73 -6.37 -13.14 -5.86
N PHE A 74 -6.28 -14.28 -5.20
CA PHE A 74 -5.05 -15.07 -5.07
C PHE A 74 -5.38 -16.56 -5.22
N SER A 75 -4.56 -17.29 -5.97
CA SER A 75 -4.72 -18.75 -6.12
C SER A 75 -4.35 -19.51 -4.84
N ASP A 76 -3.38 -19.00 -4.11
CA ASP A 76 -2.79 -19.63 -2.93
C ASP A 76 -2.05 -18.60 -2.06
N MET A 77 -1.44 -19.07 -0.98
CA MET A 77 -0.68 -18.23 -0.06
C MET A 77 0.62 -17.69 -0.68
N ASP A 78 1.25 -18.43 -1.58
CA ASP A 78 2.46 -17.95 -2.27
C ASP A 78 2.15 -16.74 -3.15
N GLN A 79 1.01 -16.74 -3.86
CA GLN A 79 0.56 -15.58 -4.65
C GLN A 79 0.28 -14.35 -3.78
N LEU A 80 -0.28 -14.54 -2.60
CA LEU A 80 -0.41 -13.45 -1.62
C LEU A 80 0.96 -12.95 -1.16
N GLY A 81 1.88 -13.86 -0.83
CA GLY A 81 3.25 -13.53 -0.44
C GLY A 81 3.99 -12.74 -1.53
N LEU A 82 3.88 -13.14 -2.80
CA LEU A 82 4.45 -12.42 -3.94
C LEU A 82 3.89 -11.01 -4.06
N ALA A 83 2.59 -10.81 -3.82
CA ALA A 83 1.99 -9.48 -3.81
C ALA A 83 2.55 -8.59 -2.68
N LEU A 84 2.84 -9.17 -1.50
CA LEU A 84 3.48 -8.43 -0.41
C LEU A 84 4.93 -8.07 -0.74
N VAL A 85 5.68 -8.94 -1.40
CA VAL A 85 7.03 -8.62 -1.90
C VAL A 85 6.98 -7.46 -2.89
N GLU A 86 6.06 -7.51 -3.87
CA GLU A 86 5.89 -6.45 -4.86
C GLU A 86 5.52 -5.10 -4.23
N MET A 87 4.68 -5.11 -3.18
CA MET A 87 4.38 -3.87 -2.42
C MET A 87 5.64 -3.23 -1.83
N GLY A 88 6.58 -4.03 -1.35
CA GLY A 88 7.89 -3.58 -0.88
C GLY A 88 8.74 -3.00 -2.01
N GLY A 89 8.86 -3.74 -3.11
CA GLY A 89 9.61 -3.34 -4.30
C GLY A 89 9.10 -2.04 -4.90
N VAL A 90 7.78 -1.86 -5.04
CA VAL A 90 7.20 -0.59 -5.53
C VAL A 90 7.60 0.58 -4.64
N THR A 91 7.51 0.42 -3.32
CA THR A 91 7.89 1.47 -2.38
C THR A 91 9.38 1.80 -2.48
N LEU A 92 10.24 0.79 -2.49
CA LEU A 92 11.68 0.98 -2.59
C LEU A 92 12.08 1.66 -3.91
N ARG A 93 11.53 1.20 -5.04
CA ARG A 93 11.76 1.84 -6.34
C ARG A 93 11.31 3.31 -6.38
N ARG A 94 10.20 3.66 -5.70
CA ARG A 94 9.75 5.04 -5.56
C ARG A 94 10.76 5.87 -4.78
N LEU A 95 11.20 5.40 -3.61
CA LEU A 95 12.17 6.10 -2.76
C LEU A 95 13.52 6.31 -3.47
N LEU A 96 13.98 5.30 -4.21
CA LEU A 96 15.21 5.42 -5.03
C LEU A 96 15.08 6.47 -6.14
N ARG A 97 13.91 6.56 -6.78
CA ARG A 97 13.66 7.59 -7.80
C ARG A 97 13.60 8.99 -7.20
N GLU A 98 12.98 9.15 -6.03
CA GLU A 98 12.95 10.42 -5.30
C GLU A 98 14.36 10.87 -4.94
N ALA A 99 15.17 9.98 -4.36
CA ALA A 99 16.56 10.27 -4.00
C ALA A 99 17.41 10.72 -5.20
N ARG A 100 17.20 10.14 -6.39
CA ARG A 100 17.90 10.58 -7.61
C ARG A 100 17.49 11.97 -8.06
N ARG A 101 16.24 12.36 -7.85
CA ARG A 101 15.76 13.71 -8.16
C ARG A 101 16.31 14.74 -7.18
N ASP A 102 16.44 14.36 -5.92
CA ASP A 102 16.96 15.23 -4.86
C ASP A 102 18.49 15.45 -4.96
N GLY A 103 19.12 14.84 -5.98
CA GLY A 103 20.53 15.13 -6.33
C GLY A 103 21.52 14.69 -5.25
N ILE A 104 21.33 13.51 -4.64
CA ILE A 104 22.32 12.96 -3.72
C ILE A 104 23.65 12.80 -4.47
N PRO A 105 24.71 13.50 -4.07
CA PRO A 105 26.00 13.39 -4.73
C PRO A 105 26.53 11.94 -4.66
N PRO A 106 27.27 11.47 -5.68
CA PRO A 106 27.90 10.15 -5.65
C PRO A 106 28.78 9.91 -4.43
N THR A 107 29.39 10.96 -3.88
CA THR A 107 30.21 10.93 -2.68
C THR A 107 29.41 10.60 -1.42
N ASP A 108 28.10 10.85 -1.42
CA ASP A 108 27.19 10.59 -0.31
C ASP A 108 26.31 9.34 -0.51
N MET A 109 26.65 8.49 -1.48
CA MET A 109 25.85 7.31 -1.83
C MET A 109 25.58 6.39 -0.62
N LEU A 110 26.57 6.19 0.25
CA LEU A 110 26.38 5.36 1.44
C LEU A 110 25.36 6.00 2.40
N ARG A 111 25.52 7.29 2.67
CA ARG A 111 24.58 8.05 3.50
C ARG A 111 23.18 8.08 2.87
N GLY A 112 23.11 8.31 1.57
CA GLY A 112 21.86 8.27 0.81
C GLY A 112 21.17 6.92 0.89
N SER A 113 21.91 5.82 0.76
CA SER A 113 21.37 4.46 0.88
C SER A 113 20.80 4.18 2.28
N VAL A 114 21.48 4.63 3.33
CA VAL A 114 21.01 4.49 4.71
C VAL A 114 19.73 5.29 4.95
N LEU A 115 19.64 6.51 4.42
CA LEU A 115 18.44 7.34 4.52
C LEU A 115 17.25 6.72 3.77
N ILE A 116 17.46 6.18 2.58
CA ILE A 116 16.44 5.47 1.80
C ILE A 116 15.95 4.24 2.56
N TYR A 117 16.88 3.45 3.09
CA TYR A 117 16.53 2.26 3.87
C TYR A 117 15.72 2.62 5.13
N LYS A 118 16.17 3.64 5.88
CA LYS A 118 15.44 4.14 7.05
C LYS A 118 14.00 4.54 6.67
N ARG A 119 13.84 5.33 5.61
CA ARG A 119 12.54 5.78 5.11
C ARG A 119 11.65 4.62 4.67
N PHE A 120 12.21 3.61 4.01
CA PHE A 120 11.49 2.39 3.65
C PHE A 120 10.96 1.66 4.89
N VAL A 121 11.81 1.48 5.90
CA VAL A 121 11.40 0.84 7.17
C VAL A 121 10.32 1.64 7.88
N GLU A 122 10.42 2.96 7.91
CA GLU A 122 9.42 3.84 8.55
C GLU A 122 8.07 3.81 7.82
N GLU A 123 8.07 3.93 6.49
CA GLU A 123 6.85 3.95 5.69
C GLU A 123 6.16 2.59 5.55
N ARG A 124 6.92 1.50 5.58
CA ARG A 124 6.45 0.14 5.31
C ARG A 124 6.96 -0.88 6.31
N SER A 125 6.93 -0.55 7.59
CA SER A 125 7.48 -1.39 8.66
C SER A 125 6.96 -2.83 8.65
N LEU A 126 5.68 -3.06 8.39
CA LEU A 126 5.09 -4.40 8.33
C LEU A 126 5.53 -5.19 7.10
N VAL A 127 5.62 -4.53 5.93
CA VAL A 127 6.16 -5.14 4.72
C VAL A 127 7.65 -5.47 4.90
N PHE A 128 8.40 -4.58 5.53
CA PHE A 128 9.80 -4.83 5.87
C PHE A 128 9.96 -6.04 6.80
N ARG A 129 9.15 -6.13 7.85
CA ARG A 129 9.15 -7.30 8.76
C ARG A 129 8.82 -8.60 8.03
N PHE A 130 7.85 -8.58 7.13
CA PHE A 130 7.53 -9.72 6.28
C PHE A 130 8.74 -10.13 5.42
N ILE A 131 9.33 -9.21 4.66
CA ILE A 131 10.48 -9.48 3.80
C ILE A 131 11.67 -10.00 4.61
N ALA A 132 11.98 -9.40 5.75
CA ALA A 132 13.07 -9.81 6.62
C ALA A 132 12.85 -11.21 7.19
N GLY A 133 11.62 -11.56 7.58
CA GLY A 133 11.25 -12.87 8.09
C GLY A 133 11.32 -13.97 7.01
N GLU A 134 10.82 -13.68 5.82
CA GLU A 134 10.77 -14.66 4.73
C GLU A 134 12.10 -14.84 3.98
N ARG A 135 13.04 -13.91 4.12
CA ARG A 135 14.37 -14.00 3.50
C ARG A 135 15.18 -15.21 3.98
N GLY A 136 15.05 -15.54 5.26
CA GLY A 136 15.76 -16.67 5.89
C GLY A 136 14.90 -17.92 6.10
N GLY A 137 13.58 -17.79 5.96
CA GLY A 137 12.59 -18.87 6.12
C GLY A 137 11.69 -18.97 4.91
N GLY A 138 10.42 -19.27 5.12
CA GLY A 138 9.38 -19.17 4.10
C GLY A 138 9.49 -20.14 2.92
N SER A 139 8.66 -19.91 1.91
CA SER A 139 8.67 -20.73 0.70
C SER A 139 9.86 -20.37 -0.22
N GLN A 140 10.30 -21.33 -1.04
CA GLN A 140 11.35 -21.08 -2.03
C GLN A 140 10.95 -20.00 -3.03
N VAL A 141 9.66 -19.94 -3.38
CA VAL A 141 9.10 -18.94 -4.29
C VAL A 141 9.33 -17.52 -3.73
N LEU A 142 9.00 -17.30 -2.45
CA LEU A 142 9.17 -16.01 -1.80
C LEU A 142 10.65 -15.62 -1.64
N ARG A 143 11.51 -16.58 -1.24
CA ARG A 143 12.96 -16.32 -1.16
C ARG A 143 13.55 -15.88 -2.49
N ASN A 144 13.15 -16.53 -3.59
CA ASN A 144 13.60 -16.14 -4.91
C ASN A 144 13.11 -14.75 -5.31
N ALA A 145 11.82 -14.46 -5.10
CA ALA A 145 11.26 -13.14 -5.38
C ALA A 145 11.97 -12.02 -4.60
N ILE A 146 12.20 -12.21 -3.29
CA ILE A 146 12.90 -11.24 -2.44
C ILE A 146 14.35 -10.97 -2.92
N ARG A 147 15.02 -11.99 -3.49
CA ARG A 147 16.40 -11.81 -4.01
C ARG A 147 16.44 -11.04 -5.32
N THR A 148 15.35 -11.04 -6.07
CA THR A 148 15.27 -10.41 -7.39
C THR A 148 14.88 -8.93 -7.30
N GLU A 149 14.20 -8.51 -6.23
CA GLU A 149 13.86 -7.12 -5.96
C GLU A 149 15.03 -6.30 -5.41
#